data_5f98407333ca06a21e0cf8a138531329
#
_entry.id   5f98407333ca06a21e0cf8a138531329
#
_cell.length_a   1.000
_cell.length_b   1.000
_cell.length_c   1.000
_cell.angle_alpha   90.00
_cell.angle_beta   90.00
_cell.angle_gamma   90.00
#
_symmetry.space_group_name_H-M   'P 1'
#
loop_
_entity.id
_entity.type
_entity.pdbx_description
1 polymer ?
#
loop_
_entity_poly.entity_id
_entity_poly.type
_entity_poly.pdbx_seq_one_letter_code
_entity_poly.pdbx_strand_id
1 'polypeptide(L)'
;MIASIKKLFCRNVKQADKSVPHVAGHARTEPFFDCLTRLEFNPKHIVDIGANKGNWTRTALRFFPDANFTMFEPQKNLASSCQDLLLNPKIQLHHLGVGPANGLMKLTDHERDDSFSFALSEEEAAQQGRKQLEAPVVKLDDFLVLQGLRPPDMLKIDAEGWDLEVLKGAEFSVSRADIVLLEASVMNKFFPNKLSQVIAEMEKRGFVVFDITDLNRTARDNALWLVEIAFVKAGGLFDLNIDSYE
;
A
#
# COMPACT_ATOMS: atom_id res chain seq x y z
N MET A 1 31.03 30.94 -28.33
CA MET A 1 30.07 30.15 -29.13
C MET A 1 29.31 29.17 -28.25
N ILE A 2 29.10 29.44 -26.93
CA ILE A 2 28.35 28.55 -25.99
C ILE A 2 27.12 29.25 -25.40
N ALA A 3 26.90 30.53 -25.70
CA ALA A 3 25.81 31.33 -25.14
C ALA A 3 24.51 31.30 -25.97
N SER A 4 24.48 30.65 -27.15
CA SER A 4 23.33 30.71 -28.09
C SER A 4 22.40 29.50 -28.04
N ILE A 5 22.71 28.43 -27.29
CA ILE A 5 21.88 27.20 -27.28
C ILE A 5 20.82 27.22 -26.15
N LYS A 6 20.93 28.11 -25.17
CA LYS A 6 19.94 28.21 -24.07
C LYS A 6 18.62 28.90 -24.40
N LYS A 7 18.50 29.53 -25.60
CA LYS A 7 17.29 30.31 -25.97
C LYS A 7 16.25 29.57 -26.82
N LEU A 8 16.50 28.31 -27.21
CA LEU A 8 15.59 27.58 -28.11
C LEU A 8 14.62 26.59 -27.41
N PHE A 9 14.67 26.48 -26.08
CA PHE A 9 13.81 25.56 -25.32
C PHE A 9 12.80 26.21 -24.38
N CYS A 10 12.58 27.54 -24.46
CA CYS A 10 11.41 28.17 -23.86
C CYS A 10 10.24 28.10 -24.84
N ARG A 11 9.73 26.93 -25.16
CA ARG A 11 8.37 26.78 -25.70
C ARG A 11 7.39 27.05 -24.58
N ASN A 12 6.49 28.01 -24.83
CA ASN A 12 5.32 28.34 -24.04
C ASN A 12 4.67 27.07 -23.48
N VAL A 13 4.91 26.78 -22.22
CA VAL A 13 4.08 25.85 -21.47
C VAL A 13 2.78 26.60 -21.25
N LYS A 14 1.75 26.29 -22.05
CA LYS A 14 0.38 26.69 -21.74
C LYS A 14 0.12 26.26 -20.30
N GLN A 15 -0.39 27.18 -19.48
CA GLN A 15 -0.88 26.84 -18.15
C GLN A 15 -1.73 25.58 -18.28
N ALA A 16 -1.33 24.53 -17.57
CA ALA A 16 -2.11 23.31 -17.50
C ALA A 16 -3.49 23.67 -16.96
N ASP A 17 -4.51 23.30 -17.70
CA ASP A 17 -5.89 23.46 -17.32
C ASP A 17 -6.09 22.75 -15.96
N LYS A 18 -6.45 23.53 -14.94
CA LYS A 18 -6.70 23.06 -13.56
C LYS A 18 -7.99 22.23 -13.44
N SER A 19 -8.65 21.92 -14.55
CA SER A 19 -9.93 21.21 -14.61
C SER A 19 -9.84 19.70 -14.86
N VAL A 20 -8.64 19.10 -14.93
CA VAL A 20 -8.53 17.65 -14.90
C VAL A 20 -8.78 17.20 -13.46
N PRO A 21 -9.90 16.57 -13.14
CA PRO A 21 -10.12 16.07 -11.79
C PRO A 21 -8.99 15.12 -11.45
N HIS A 22 -8.33 15.35 -10.32
CA HIS A 22 -7.46 14.37 -9.68
C HIS A 22 -8.36 13.16 -9.41
N VAL A 23 -8.30 12.15 -10.25
CA VAL A 23 -9.00 10.88 -10.00
C VAL A 23 -8.39 10.35 -8.71
N ALA A 24 -9.17 10.38 -7.65
CA ALA A 24 -8.73 9.91 -6.34
C ALA A 24 -8.15 8.49 -6.48
N GLY A 25 -7.00 8.24 -5.84
CA GLY A 25 -6.16 7.06 -6.02
C GLY A 25 -6.78 5.68 -5.81
N HIS A 26 -8.08 5.56 -5.60
CA HIS A 26 -8.80 4.29 -5.41
C HIS A 26 -9.81 3.95 -6.52
N ALA A 27 -9.81 4.70 -7.62
CA ALA A 27 -10.81 4.51 -8.69
C ALA A 27 -10.72 3.13 -9.40
N ARG A 28 -9.62 2.41 -9.20
CA ARG A 28 -9.41 1.06 -9.80
C ARG A 28 -9.60 -0.08 -8.81
N THR A 29 -9.59 0.19 -7.52
CA THR A 29 -9.78 -0.81 -6.45
C THR A 29 -11.18 -1.43 -6.51
N GLU A 30 -12.22 -0.64 -6.83
CA GLU A 30 -13.59 -1.16 -6.91
C GLU A 30 -13.78 -2.18 -8.05
N PRO A 31 -13.31 -1.94 -9.30
CA PRO A 31 -13.34 -2.96 -10.34
C PRO A 31 -12.60 -4.26 -9.96
N PHE A 32 -11.48 -4.15 -9.26
CA PHE A 32 -10.74 -5.30 -8.75
C PHE A 32 -11.58 -6.08 -7.73
N PHE A 33 -12.19 -5.42 -6.75
CA PHE A 33 -13.05 -6.10 -5.78
C PHE A 33 -14.32 -6.70 -6.42
N ASP A 34 -14.90 -6.04 -7.43
CA ASP A 34 -16.01 -6.62 -8.21
C ASP A 34 -15.56 -7.90 -8.93
N CYS A 35 -14.37 -7.92 -9.54
CA CYS A 35 -13.77 -9.11 -10.12
C CYS A 35 -13.65 -10.24 -9.09
N LEU A 36 -13.08 -9.96 -7.92
CA LEU A 36 -12.94 -10.95 -6.85
C LEU A 36 -14.29 -11.51 -6.39
N THR A 37 -15.29 -10.65 -6.29
CA THR A 37 -16.66 -11.07 -5.91
C THR A 37 -17.26 -12.01 -6.94
N ARG A 38 -17.07 -11.73 -8.24
CA ARG A 38 -17.50 -12.61 -9.34
C ARG A 38 -16.78 -13.96 -9.34
N LEU A 39 -15.53 -13.97 -8.86
CA LEU A 39 -14.74 -15.18 -8.65
C LEU A 39 -15.04 -15.87 -7.31
N GLU A 40 -16.13 -15.48 -6.65
CA GLU A 40 -16.63 -16.05 -5.40
C GLU A 40 -15.65 -15.93 -4.21
N PHE A 41 -14.75 -14.93 -4.23
CA PHE A 41 -13.86 -14.67 -3.10
C PHE A 41 -14.66 -14.22 -1.87
N ASN A 42 -14.56 -14.99 -0.79
CA ASN A 42 -15.25 -14.74 0.47
C ASN A 42 -14.28 -14.77 1.65
N PRO A 43 -13.46 -13.70 1.79
CA PRO A 43 -12.44 -13.62 2.83
C PRO A 43 -13.08 -13.60 4.22
N LYS A 44 -12.42 -14.23 5.19
CA LYS A 44 -12.82 -14.20 6.60
C LYS A 44 -11.99 -13.20 7.40
N HIS A 45 -10.77 -12.91 6.94
CA HIS A 45 -9.87 -11.94 7.56
C HIS A 45 -9.11 -11.15 6.49
N ILE A 46 -9.19 -9.84 6.59
CA ILE A 46 -8.47 -8.87 5.76
C ILE A 46 -7.57 -8.05 6.69
N VAL A 47 -6.30 -7.91 6.31
CA VAL A 47 -5.34 -7.06 7.01
C VAL A 47 -4.98 -5.87 6.13
N ASP A 48 -5.08 -4.65 6.68
CA ASP A 48 -4.77 -3.38 6.02
C ASP A 48 -3.62 -2.71 6.78
N ILE A 49 -2.41 -2.77 6.23
CA ILE A 49 -1.20 -2.16 6.79
C ILE A 49 -0.96 -0.82 6.11
N GLY A 50 -0.82 0.26 6.90
CA GLY A 50 -0.83 1.63 6.42
C GLY A 50 -2.26 2.10 6.12
N ALA A 51 -3.17 1.83 7.05
CA ALA A 51 -4.59 2.10 6.85
C ALA A 51 -4.94 3.60 6.76
N ASN A 52 -4.05 4.48 7.20
CA ASN A 52 -4.20 5.92 7.14
C ASN A 52 -5.59 6.37 7.67
N LYS A 53 -6.39 7.06 6.87
CA LYS A 53 -7.76 7.50 7.20
C LYS A 53 -8.83 6.40 6.99
N GLY A 54 -8.43 5.17 6.67
CA GLY A 54 -9.32 4.02 6.50
C GLY A 54 -10.10 3.99 5.18
N ASN A 55 -9.69 4.75 4.17
CA ASN A 55 -10.42 4.85 2.91
C ASN A 55 -10.46 3.53 2.14
N TRP A 56 -9.33 2.83 2.09
CA TRP A 56 -9.24 1.51 1.44
C TRP A 56 -10.12 0.49 2.17
N THR A 57 -10.04 0.43 3.51
CA THR A 57 -10.88 -0.45 4.33
C THR A 57 -12.37 -0.16 4.12
N ARG A 58 -12.81 1.12 4.00
CA ARG A 58 -14.22 1.44 3.70
C ARG A 58 -14.65 0.88 2.35
N THR A 59 -13.78 0.97 1.36
CA THR A 59 -14.06 0.40 0.04
C THR A 59 -14.16 -1.11 0.13
N ALA A 60 -13.19 -1.79 0.74
CA ALA A 60 -13.18 -3.24 0.91
C ALA A 60 -14.41 -3.75 1.70
N LEU A 61 -14.81 -3.04 2.74
CA LEU A 61 -15.99 -3.40 3.57
C LEU A 61 -17.29 -3.45 2.77
N ARG A 62 -17.45 -2.64 1.73
CA ARG A 62 -18.64 -2.67 0.86
C ARG A 62 -18.76 -3.96 0.06
N PHE A 63 -17.62 -4.55 -0.32
CA PHE A 63 -17.56 -5.80 -1.08
C PHE A 63 -17.49 -7.03 -0.18
N PHE A 64 -16.86 -6.91 0.99
CA PHE A 64 -16.62 -8.01 1.92
C PHE A 64 -17.16 -7.70 3.33
N PRO A 65 -18.49 -7.48 3.48
CA PRO A 65 -19.09 -7.03 4.75
C PRO A 65 -19.02 -8.10 5.86
N ASP A 66 -18.77 -9.35 5.50
CA ASP A 66 -18.65 -10.46 6.44
C ASP A 66 -17.25 -10.72 6.96
N ALA A 67 -16.21 -10.10 6.34
CA ALA A 67 -14.84 -10.24 6.78
C ALA A 67 -14.58 -9.50 8.10
N ASN A 68 -13.62 -10.02 8.87
CA ASN A 68 -12.98 -9.26 9.94
C ASN A 68 -11.83 -8.43 9.35
N PHE A 69 -11.64 -7.22 9.85
CA PHE A 69 -10.55 -6.33 9.41
C PHE A 69 -9.62 -6.02 10.57
N THR A 70 -8.32 -6.19 10.34
CA THR A 70 -7.26 -5.72 11.24
C THR A 70 -6.46 -4.64 10.53
N MET A 71 -6.59 -3.40 11.02
CA MET A 71 -5.96 -2.22 10.46
C MET A 71 -4.73 -1.84 11.30
N PHE A 72 -3.64 -1.48 10.64
CA PHE A 72 -2.43 -0.95 11.27
C PHE A 72 -2.15 0.45 10.73
N GLU A 73 -2.05 1.44 11.65
CA GLU A 73 -1.70 2.81 11.34
C GLU A 73 -0.93 3.42 12.52
N PRO A 74 0.38 3.69 12.40
CA PRO A 74 1.17 4.20 13.52
C PRO A 74 0.79 5.61 13.95
N GLN A 75 0.17 6.41 13.09
CA GLN A 75 -0.22 7.78 13.37
C GLN A 75 -1.51 7.85 14.21
N LYS A 76 -1.37 8.08 15.51
CA LYS A 76 -2.51 8.16 16.46
C LYS A 76 -3.49 9.30 16.16
N ASN A 77 -3.03 10.38 15.54
CA ASN A 77 -3.87 11.53 15.17
C ASN A 77 -4.90 11.19 14.09
N LEU A 78 -4.70 10.13 13.31
CA LEU A 78 -5.64 9.66 12.28
C LEU A 78 -6.79 8.81 12.84
N ALA A 79 -6.73 8.40 14.12
CA ALA A 79 -7.77 7.58 14.75
C ALA A 79 -9.18 8.20 14.63
N SER A 80 -9.28 9.54 14.74
CA SER A 80 -10.56 10.24 14.60
C SER A 80 -11.20 10.07 13.21
N SER A 81 -10.39 9.87 12.18
CA SER A 81 -10.85 9.66 10.81
C SER A 81 -11.42 8.24 10.57
N CYS A 82 -11.17 7.31 11.49
CA CYS A 82 -11.63 5.92 11.38
C CYS A 82 -12.79 5.59 12.34
N GLN A 83 -13.35 6.58 13.05
CA GLN A 83 -14.37 6.32 14.08
C GLN A 83 -15.63 5.60 13.56
N ASP A 84 -16.07 5.92 12.35
CA ASP A 84 -17.20 5.27 11.69
C ASP A 84 -16.94 3.76 11.45
N LEU A 85 -15.71 3.40 11.05
CA LEU A 85 -15.31 2.01 10.87
C LEU A 85 -15.30 1.25 12.20
N LEU A 86 -14.82 1.88 13.27
CA LEU A 86 -14.70 1.26 14.59
C LEU A 86 -16.06 1.02 15.29
N LEU A 87 -17.16 1.53 14.76
CA LEU A 87 -18.51 1.15 15.17
C LEU A 87 -18.87 -0.29 14.76
N ASN A 88 -18.18 -0.84 13.75
CA ASN A 88 -18.33 -2.22 13.34
C ASN A 88 -17.45 -3.13 14.21
N PRO A 89 -18.00 -4.08 15.00
CA PRO A 89 -17.22 -4.95 15.89
C PRO A 89 -16.26 -5.91 15.15
N LYS A 90 -16.39 -6.04 13.83
CA LYS A 90 -15.48 -6.82 12.99
C LYS A 90 -14.20 -6.05 12.62
N ILE A 91 -14.10 -4.76 12.95
CA ILE A 91 -12.97 -3.90 12.57
C ILE A 91 -12.16 -3.51 13.79
N GLN A 92 -10.84 -3.72 13.72
CA GLN A 92 -9.91 -3.32 14.76
C GLN A 92 -8.82 -2.43 14.15
N LEU A 93 -8.49 -1.32 14.81
CA LEU A 93 -7.39 -0.42 14.45
C LEU A 93 -6.31 -0.47 15.52
N HIS A 94 -5.08 -0.73 15.10
CA HIS A 94 -3.91 -0.77 15.96
C HIS A 94 -2.93 0.34 15.59
N HIS A 95 -2.55 1.17 16.58
CA HIS A 95 -1.58 2.26 16.39
C HIS A 95 -0.15 1.72 16.46
N LEU A 96 0.17 0.86 15.50
CA LEU A 96 1.43 0.18 15.36
C LEU A 96 1.90 0.27 13.90
N GLY A 97 3.20 0.38 13.71
CA GLY A 97 3.83 0.03 12.43
C GLY A 97 3.97 -1.48 12.32
N VAL A 98 4.10 -1.96 11.09
CA VAL A 98 4.46 -3.35 10.82
C VAL A 98 5.81 -3.39 10.11
N GLY A 99 6.68 -4.32 10.52
CA GLY A 99 8.03 -4.40 9.96
C GLY A 99 8.74 -5.71 10.28
N PRO A 100 10.05 -5.80 10.02
CA PRO A 100 10.82 -7.05 10.11
C PRO A 100 11.10 -7.50 11.55
N ALA A 101 10.92 -6.63 12.55
CA ALA A 101 11.20 -6.91 13.95
C ALA A 101 10.26 -6.14 14.88
N ASN A 102 10.04 -6.69 16.08
CA ASN A 102 9.30 -6.01 17.15
C ASN A 102 10.20 -4.96 17.82
N GLY A 103 9.68 -3.76 18.09
CA GLY A 103 10.45 -2.73 18.81
C GLY A 103 9.92 -1.32 18.58
N LEU A 104 10.78 -0.34 18.82
CA LEU A 104 10.55 1.07 18.49
C LEU A 104 11.38 1.42 17.25
N MET A 105 10.79 2.13 16.32
CA MET A 105 11.46 2.60 15.10
C MET A 105 11.16 4.07 14.87
N LYS A 106 12.04 4.74 14.11
CA LYS A 106 11.87 6.13 13.71
C LYS A 106 10.92 6.24 12.53
N LEU A 107 9.79 6.87 12.76
CA LEU A 107 8.77 7.20 11.77
C LEU A 107 9.00 8.62 11.27
N THR A 108 9.29 8.79 9.99
CA THR A 108 9.61 10.08 9.36
C THR A 108 8.34 10.76 8.86
N ASP A 109 8.19 12.05 9.22
CA ASP A 109 7.14 12.93 8.71
C ASP A 109 7.57 13.52 7.35
N HIS A 110 6.80 13.29 6.31
CA HIS A 110 7.02 13.80 4.97
C HIS A 110 6.32 15.15 4.69
N GLU A 111 5.79 15.81 5.73
CA GLU A 111 5.10 17.11 5.66
C GLU A 111 3.84 17.09 4.76
N ARG A 112 3.35 15.91 4.43
CA ARG A 112 2.04 15.70 3.83
C ARG A 112 1.17 15.00 4.86
N ASP A 113 -0.08 15.40 4.98
CA ASP A 113 -1.03 14.91 6.01
C ASP A 113 -1.21 13.39 6.03
N ASP A 114 -0.71 12.70 5.03
CA ASP A 114 -0.95 11.30 4.76
C ASP A 114 0.32 10.47 4.49
N SER A 115 1.52 11.05 4.64
CA SER A 115 2.75 10.39 4.24
C SER A 115 3.75 10.35 5.39
N PHE A 116 3.79 9.22 6.09
CA PHE A 116 4.78 8.88 7.10
C PHE A 116 5.43 7.54 6.76
N SER A 117 6.75 7.45 6.88
CA SER A 117 7.50 6.26 6.48
C SER A 117 8.58 5.88 7.48
N PHE A 118 8.85 4.59 7.60
CA PHE A 118 10.00 4.04 8.30
C PHE A 118 11.24 3.90 7.39
N ALA A 119 11.15 4.31 6.12
CA ALA A 119 12.17 4.03 5.12
C ALA A 119 13.44 4.88 5.23
N LEU A 120 13.42 6.03 5.93
CA LEU A 120 14.60 6.90 6.06
C LEU A 120 15.37 6.62 7.36
N SER A 121 16.72 6.56 7.26
CA SER A 121 17.59 6.60 8.41
C SER A 121 17.55 7.97 9.12
N GLU A 122 18.10 8.05 10.34
CA GLU A 122 18.18 9.33 11.08
C GLU A 122 19.05 10.34 10.32
N GLU A 123 20.15 9.91 9.70
CA GLU A 123 21.04 10.75 8.93
C GLU A 123 20.35 11.29 7.66
N GLU A 124 19.63 10.45 6.94
CA GLU A 124 18.87 10.84 5.74
C GLU A 124 17.75 11.81 6.07
N ALA A 125 17.00 11.56 7.14
CA ALA A 125 15.95 12.44 7.62
C ALA A 125 16.52 13.81 8.03
N ALA A 126 17.62 13.84 8.77
CA ALA A 126 18.30 15.07 9.18
C ALA A 126 18.82 15.86 7.98
N GLN A 127 19.42 15.21 6.97
CA GLN A 127 19.89 15.85 5.74
C GLN A 127 18.73 16.50 4.95
N GLN A 128 17.52 15.90 5.02
CA GLN A 128 16.32 16.42 4.38
C GLN A 128 15.53 17.40 5.26
N GLY A 129 15.97 17.68 6.49
CA GLY A 129 15.28 18.54 7.45
C GLY A 129 13.96 17.95 7.95
N ARG A 130 13.76 16.61 7.85
CA ARG A 130 12.54 15.91 8.24
C ARG A 130 12.52 15.64 9.75
N LYS A 131 11.35 15.70 10.32
CA LYS A 131 11.10 15.29 11.72
C LYS A 131 10.89 13.78 11.78
N GLN A 132 11.39 13.19 12.86
CA GLN A 132 11.12 11.78 13.17
C GLN A 132 10.49 11.66 14.55
N LEU A 133 9.57 10.71 14.65
CA LEU A 133 8.91 10.31 15.89
C LEU A 133 9.23 8.83 16.16
N GLU A 134 9.25 8.43 17.41
CA GLU A 134 9.30 7.00 17.74
C GLU A 134 7.90 6.41 17.66
N ALA A 135 7.79 5.29 16.93
CA ALA A 135 6.56 4.53 16.82
C ALA A 135 6.83 3.05 17.13
N PRO A 136 5.92 2.37 17.84
CA PRO A 136 6.03 0.93 18.05
C PRO A 136 5.78 0.18 16.74
N VAL A 137 6.63 -0.81 16.48
CA VAL A 137 6.56 -1.69 15.30
C VAL A 137 6.47 -3.13 15.77
N VAL A 138 5.69 -3.92 15.06
CA VAL A 138 5.53 -5.35 15.31
C VAL A 138 5.75 -6.15 14.03
N LYS A 139 6.19 -7.40 14.19
CA LYS A 139 6.05 -8.40 13.14
C LYS A 139 4.58 -8.80 13.06
N LEU A 140 4.01 -8.81 11.84
CA LEU A 140 2.60 -9.19 11.66
C LEU A 140 2.33 -10.60 12.21
N ASP A 141 3.20 -11.54 11.90
CA ASP A 141 3.03 -12.93 12.31
C ASP A 141 2.99 -13.08 13.84
N ASP A 142 3.91 -12.41 14.55
CA ASP A 142 3.95 -12.43 16.01
C ASP A 142 2.69 -11.77 16.61
N PHE A 143 2.26 -10.65 16.02
CA PHE A 143 1.07 -9.93 16.47
C PHE A 143 -0.20 -10.79 16.33
N LEU A 144 -0.41 -11.41 15.16
CA LEU A 144 -1.60 -12.25 14.93
C LEU A 144 -1.65 -13.44 15.90
N VAL A 145 -0.51 -14.11 16.13
CA VAL A 145 -0.41 -15.19 17.11
C VAL A 145 -0.74 -14.68 18.53
N LEU A 146 -0.16 -13.56 18.93
CA LEU A 146 -0.39 -12.99 20.27
C LEU A 146 -1.86 -12.61 20.50
N GLN A 147 -2.54 -12.10 19.46
CA GLN A 147 -3.95 -11.71 19.52
C GLN A 147 -4.92 -12.89 19.28
N GLY A 148 -4.42 -14.09 18.99
CA GLY A 148 -5.25 -15.24 18.66
C GLY A 148 -6.04 -15.08 17.35
N LEU A 149 -5.53 -14.26 16.43
CA LEU A 149 -6.14 -14.00 15.15
C LEU A 149 -5.68 -15.01 14.10
N ARG A 150 -6.56 -15.36 13.19
CA ARG A 150 -6.22 -16.20 12.05
C ARG A 150 -5.35 -15.41 11.05
N PRO A 151 -4.52 -16.07 10.22
CA PRO A 151 -3.84 -15.42 9.10
C PRO A 151 -4.85 -14.75 8.14
N PRO A 152 -4.46 -13.68 7.44
CA PRO A 152 -5.34 -13.04 6.47
C PRO A 152 -5.56 -13.89 5.22
N ASP A 153 -6.74 -13.79 4.64
CA ASP A 153 -7.04 -14.27 3.29
C ASP A 153 -6.63 -13.20 2.25
N MET A 154 -6.72 -11.90 2.63
CA MET A 154 -6.22 -10.76 1.85
C MET A 154 -5.35 -9.87 2.74
N LEU A 155 -4.18 -9.49 2.24
CA LEU A 155 -3.23 -8.61 2.91
C LEU A 155 -2.92 -7.41 2.01
N LYS A 156 -3.26 -6.19 2.45
CA LYS A 156 -2.79 -4.95 1.85
C LYS A 156 -1.59 -4.43 2.63
N ILE A 157 -0.57 -4.02 1.91
CA ILE A 157 0.62 -3.36 2.44
C ILE A 157 0.84 -2.07 1.65
N ASP A 158 0.74 -0.96 2.36
CA ASP A 158 0.96 0.39 1.86
C ASP A 158 1.74 1.14 2.96
N ALA A 159 3.03 0.87 3.00
CA ALA A 159 3.91 1.33 4.07
C ALA A 159 4.89 2.42 3.61
N GLU A 160 4.51 3.19 2.57
CA GLU A 160 5.24 4.33 2.05
C GLU A 160 6.73 4.01 1.80
N GLY A 161 6.98 2.92 1.06
CA GLY A 161 8.31 2.45 0.69
C GLY A 161 8.96 1.48 1.68
N TRP A 162 8.26 1.06 2.73
CA TRP A 162 8.71 0.06 3.69
C TRP A 162 8.14 -1.35 3.43
N ASP A 163 7.40 -1.55 2.35
CA ASP A 163 6.58 -2.72 2.03
C ASP A 163 7.41 -4.02 2.00
N LEU A 164 8.60 -3.99 1.41
CA LEU A 164 9.48 -5.17 1.37
C LEU A 164 10.01 -5.55 2.77
N GLU A 165 10.14 -4.60 3.68
CA GLU A 165 10.51 -4.87 5.08
C GLU A 165 9.31 -5.45 5.86
N VAL A 166 8.09 -4.97 5.57
CA VAL A 166 6.85 -5.56 6.11
C VAL A 166 6.74 -7.02 5.75
N LEU A 167 7.01 -7.41 4.49
CA LEU A 167 6.99 -8.81 4.06
C LEU A 167 7.89 -9.72 4.90
N LYS A 168 9.04 -9.23 5.39
CA LYS A 168 9.95 -10.01 6.26
C LYS A 168 9.35 -10.33 7.63
N GLY A 169 8.44 -9.48 8.12
CA GLY A 169 7.72 -9.70 9.38
C GLY A 169 6.36 -10.39 9.21
N ALA A 170 6.00 -10.75 7.97
CA ALA A 170 4.70 -11.30 7.59
C ALA A 170 4.83 -12.59 6.76
N GLU A 171 5.93 -13.32 6.87
CA GLU A 171 6.23 -14.49 6.01
C GLU A 171 5.15 -15.57 6.08
N PHE A 172 4.71 -15.90 7.30
CA PHE A 172 3.65 -16.89 7.49
C PHE A 172 2.31 -16.34 6.99
N SER A 173 1.97 -15.11 7.32
CA SER A 173 0.74 -14.45 6.87
C SER A 173 0.65 -14.39 5.34
N VAL A 174 1.72 -13.99 4.66
CA VAL A 174 1.82 -13.98 3.18
C VAL A 174 1.66 -15.39 2.63
N SER A 175 2.31 -16.41 3.23
CA SER A 175 2.18 -17.80 2.76
C SER A 175 0.75 -18.33 2.82
N ARG A 176 -0.11 -17.74 3.67
CA ARG A 176 -1.51 -18.12 3.88
C ARG A 176 -2.50 -17.28 3.10
N ALA A 177 -2.15 -16.03 2.79
CA ALA A 177 -3.01 -15.13 2.02
C ALA A 177 -3.23 -15.66 0.60
N ASP A 178 -4.44 -15.52 0.09
CA ASP A 178 -4.76 -15.78 -1.31
C ASP A 178 -4.42 -14.59 -2.19
N ILE A 179 -4.51 -13.37 -1.60
CA ILE A 179 -4.28 -12.09 -2.27
C ILE A 179 -3.36 -11.22 -1.42
N VAL A 180 -2.36 -10.62 -2.05
CA VAL A 180 -1.49 -9.61 -1.43
C VAL A 180 -1.45 -8.38 -2.34
N LEU A 181 -1.72 -7.19 -1.77
CA LEU A 181 -1.56 -5.91 -2.46
C LEU A 181 -0.34 -5.20 -1.93
N LEU A 182 0.48 -4.65 -2.83
CA LEU A 182 1.72 -3.94 -2.52
C LEU A 182 1.87 -2.69 -3.37
N GLU A 183 2.40 -1.62 -2.77
CA GLU A 183 2.86 -0.48 -3.54
C GLU A 183 4.24 -0.71 -4.15
N ALA A 184 4.43 -0.18 -5.37
CA ALA A 184 5.69 -0.29 -6.09
C ALA A 184 6.04 0.97 -6.86
N SER A 185 7.27 1.45 -6.71
CA SER A 185 7.79 2.62 -7.42
C SER A 185 8.16 2.26 -8.86
N VAL A 186 7.49 2.87 -9.82
CA VAL A 186 7.80 2.76 -11.26
C VAL A 186 9.07 3.55 -11.57
N MET A 187 9.22 4.72 -10.94
CA MET A 187 10.39 5.59 -11.08
C MET A 187 11.26 5.48 -9.84
N ASN A 188 12.49 4.99 -9.97
CA ASN A 188 13.46 4.78 -8.88
C ASN A 188 13.94 6.07 -8.18
N LYS A 189 13.08 7.06 -8.02
CA LYS A 189 13.48 8.38 -7.51
C LYS A 189 12.90 8.73 -6.15
N PHE A 190 11.78 8.12 -5.79
CA PHE A 190 10.99 8.56 -4.64
C PHE A 190 10.90 7.52 -3.55
N PHE A 191 10.81 6.23 -3.90
CA PHE A 191 10.70 5.13 -2.96
C PHE A 191 11.69 4.01 -3.26
N PRO A 192 12.17 3.29 -2.23
CA PRO A 192 13.11 2.18 -2.41
C PRO A 192 12.47 0.92 -3.05
N ASN A 193 11.15 0.73 -2.90
CA ASN A 193 10.41 -0.43 -3.44
C ASN A 193 10.24 -0.33 -4.94
N LYS A 194 11.25 -0.76 -5.71
CA LYS A 194 11.20 -0.76 -7.17
C LYS A 194 10.21 -1.78 -7.67
N LEU A 195 9.41 -1.42 -8.69
CA LEU A 195 8.44 -2.31 -9.33
C LEU A 195 9.01 -3.70 -9.66
N SER A 196 10.20 -3.75 -10.28
CA SER A 196 10.85 -5.02 -10.63
C SER A 196 11.27 -5.84 -9.40
N GLN A 197 11.63 -5.19 -8.29
CA GLN A 197 12.01 -5.88 -7.05
C GLN A 197 10.79 -6.43 -6.33
N VAL A 198 9.70 -5.67 -6.29
CA VAL A 198 8.43 -6.10 -5.69
C VAL A 198 7.88 -7.32 -6.42
N ILE A 199 7.84 -7.28 -7.76
CA ILE A 199 7.39 -8.42 -8.57
C ILE A 199 8.28 -9.64 -8.32
N ALA A 200 9.62 -9.50 -8.44
CA ALA A 200 10.55 -10.62 -8.23
C ALA A 200 10.47 -11.21 -6.82
N GLU A 201 10.19 -10.38 -5.80
CA GLU A 201 10.06 -10.83 -4.43
C GLU A 201 8.76 -11.61 -4.20
N MET A 202 7.67 -11.20 -4.86
CA MET A 202 6.39 -11.91 -4.79
C MET A 202 6.44 -13.22 -5.60
N GLU A 203 7.08 -13.23 -6.77
CA GLU A 203 7.30 -14.46 -7.56
C GLU A 203 8.07 -15.54 -6.76
N LYS A 204 9.13 -15.15 -6.02
CA LYS A 204 9.86 -16.06 -5.12
C LYS A 204 8.97 -16.68 -4.04
N ARG A 205 7.92 -15.98 -3.63
CA ARG A 205 6.92 -16.43 -2.65
C ARG A 205 5.78 -17.24 -3.28
N GLY A 206 5.83 -17.49 -4.59
CA GLY A 206 4.84 -18.25 -5.32
C GLY A 206 3.58 -17.43 -5.67
N PHE A 207 3.72 -16.13 -5.86
CA PHE A 207 2.64 -15.25 -6.32
C PHE A 207 2.90 -14.77 -7.74
N VAL A 208 1.84 -14.48 -8.46
CA VAL A 208 1.86 -13.84 -9.80
C VAL A 208 1.11 -12.51 -9.74
N VAL A 209 1.46 -11.58 -10.63
CA VAL A 209 0.70 -10.34 -10.81
C VAL A 209 -0.68 -10.69 -11.36
N PHE A 210 -1.71 -10.12 -10.74
CA PHE A 210 -3.10 -10.34 -11.14
C PHE A 210 -3.75 -9.06 -11.68
N ASP A 211 -3.55 -7.92 -10.97
CA ASP A 211 -4.12 -6.63 -11.38
C ASP A 211 -3.24 -5.47 -10.93
N ILE A 212 -3.50 -4.28 -11.48
CA ILE A 212 -2.96 -2.99 -11.02
C ILE A 212 -4.12 -2.14 -10.52
N THR A 213 -4.21 -2.02 -9.20
CA THR A 213 -5.37 -1.46 -8.50
C THR A 213 -5.27 0.03 -8.24
N ASP A 214 -4.08 0.62 -8.41
CA ASP A 214 -3.88 2.07 -8.39
C ASP A 214 -2.75 2.53 -9.30
N LEU A 215 -2.87 3.78 -9.82
CA LEU A 215 -1.91 4.41 -10.70
C LEU A 215 -1.68 5.86 -10.29
N ASN A 216 -0.59 6.12 -9.57
CA ASN A 216 -0.23 7.46 -9.11
C ASN A 216 0.68 8.18 -10.12
N ARG A 217 0.28 9.39 -10.51
CA ARG A 217 1.00 10.20 -11.49
C ARG A 217 1.45 11.53 -10.91
N THR A 218 2.62 12.01 -11.37
CA THR A 218 3.12 13.31 -10.96
C THR A 218 2.19 14.43 -11.43
N ALA A 219 1.91 15.38 -10.54
CA ALA A 219 0.98 16.48 -10.84
C ALA A 219 1.48 17.39 -11.98
N ARG A 220 2.80 17.57 -12.11
CA ARG A 220 3.37 18.47 -13.12
C ARG A 220 3.45 17.85 -14.51
N ASP A 221 3.94 16.63 -14.59
CA ASP A 221 4.34 16.04 -15.87
C ASP A 221 3.43 14.86 -16.25
N ASN A 222 2.47 14.50 -15.40
CA ASN A 222 1.58 13.34 -15.55
C ASN A 222 2.35 12.01 -15.75
N ALA A 223 3.59 11.95 -15.25
CA ALA A 223 4.40 10.73 -15.32
C ALA A 223 3.96 9.73 -14.27
N LEU A 224 3.78 8.46 -14.64
CA LEU A 224 3.48 7.39 -13.69
C LEU A 224 4.70 7.17 -12.80
N TRP A 225 4.53 7.24 -11.48
CA TRP A 225 5.63 7.10 -10.53
C TRP A 225 5.41 6.01 -9.48
N LEU A 226 4.15 5.68 -9.15
CA LEU A 226 3.80 4.66 -8.17
C LEU A 226 2.58 3.88 -8.67
N VAL A 227 2.54 2.60 -8.36
CA VAL A 227 1.39 1.71 -8.63
C VAL A 227 1.11 0.86 -7.41
N GLU A 228 -0.17 0.51 -7.19
CA GLU A 228 -0.56 -0.60 -6.31
C GLU A 228 -0.80 -1.83 -7.18
N ILE A 229 -0.22 -2.96 -6.80
CA ILE A 229 -0.29 -4.22 -7.53
C ILE A 229 -0.97 -5.27 -6.66
N ALA A 230 -1.98 -5.93 -7.20
CA ALA A 230 -2.57 -7.12 -6.62
C ALA A 230 -1.86 -8.37 -7.13
N PHE A 231 -1.45 -9.21 -6.20
CA PHE A 231 -0.82 -10.52 -6.47
C PHE A 231 -1.73 -11.62 -5.97
N VAL A 232 -1.80 -12.72 -6.70
CA VAL A 232 -2.51 -13.95 -6.32
C VAL A 232 -1.55 -15.14 -6.32
N LYS A 233 -1.88 -16.21 -5.60
CA LYS A 233 -1.07 -17.43 -5.61
C LYS A 233 -1.00 -18.03 -6.99
N ALA A 234 0.21 -18.33 -7.47
CA ALA A 234 0.44 -19.07 -8.69
C ALA A 234 -0.20 -20.48 -8.60
N GLY A 235 -0.99 -20.85 -9.60
CA GLY A 235 -1.77 -22.09 -9.59
C GLY A 235 -2.90 -22.13 -8.54
N GLY A 236 -3.20 -21.00 -7.91
CA GLY A 236 -4.34 -20.86 -6.98
C GLY A 236 -5.67 -20.60 -7.71
N LEU A 237 -6.74 -20.47 -6.91
CA LEU A 237 -8.11 -20.30 -7.43
C LEU A 237 -8.23 -19.18 -8.46
N PHE A 238 -7.64 -18.03 -8.19
CA PHE A 238 -7.75 -16.85 -9.06
C PHE A 238 -6.92 -16.97 -10.34
N ASP A 239 -5.73 -17.56 -10.25
CA ASP A 239 -4.85 -17.78 -11.40
C ASP A 239 -5.44 -18.80 -12.38
N LEU A 240 -6.13 -19.82 -11.87
CA LEU A 240 -6.71 -20.89 -12.69
C LEU A 240 -8.10 -20.56 -13.25
N ASN A 241 -8.87 -19.66 -12.64
CA ASN A 241 -10.23 -19.35 -13.05
C ASN A 241 -10.33 -18.33 -14.20
N ILE A 242 -9.22 -17.70 -14.58
CA ILE A 242 -9.17 -16.81 -15.74
C ILE A 242 -8.44 -17.56 -16.86
N ASP A 243 -9.18 -18.24 -17.68
CA ASP A 243 -8.67 -19.14 -18.74
C ASP A 243 -8.90 -18.63 -20.17
N SER A 244 -9.63 -17.51 -20.34
CA SER A 244 -9.88 -16.90 -21.64
C SER A 244 -9.95 -15.37 -21.56
N TYR A 245 -9.87 -14.73 -22.74
CA TYR A 245 -10.06 -13.27 -22.91
C TYR A 245 -11.51 -12.91 -23.28
N GLU A 246 -12.42 -13.86 -23.32
CA GLU A 246 -13.82 -13.70 -23.75
C GLU A 246 -14.77 -13.51 -22.57
#